data_d0bd93e0c09c7b4f4ebbd5e7a8668fb7
#
_entry.id   d0bd93e0c09c7b4f4ebbd5e7a8668fb7
#
_cell.length_a   1.000
_cell.length_b   1.000
_cell.length_c   1.000
_cell.angle_alpha   90.00
_cell.angle_beta   90.00
_cell.angle_gamma   90.00
#
_symmetry.space_group_name_H-M   'P 1'
#
loop_
_entity.id
_entity.type
_entity.pdbx_description
1 polymer ?
#
loop_
_entity_poly.entity_id
_entity_poly.type
_entity_poly.pdbx_seq_one_letter_code
_entity_poly.pdbx_strand_id
1 'polypeptide(L)'
;MNYLFDTNIISDLYDTSSKQHLSIIEKFKSLASSDTIAISILTLYELEYAYGNAPSDKKIILRNNINHIKANFDIASLSITSAELFGVLKKQFKDSSMISRENIKKHTIDIMLASCAISDNYIIVSNDKIFSALQNLYNELNIENWTGH
;
A
#
# COMPACT_ATOMS: atom_id res chain seq x y z
N MET A 1 -16.71 -2.49 2.62
CA MET A 1 -15.63 -1.53 2.29
C MET A 1 -14.53 -2.23 1.53
N ASN A 2 -13.84 -1.53 0.67
CA ASN A 2 -12.74 -2.08 -0.11
C ASN A 2 -11.42 -1.47 0.39
N TYR A 3 -10.54 -2.30 0.91
CA TYR A 3 -9.26 -1.87 1.48
C TYR A 3 -8.12 -2.17 0.51
N LEU A 4 -7.15 -1.28 0.44
CA LEU A 4 -5.90 -1.44 -0.31
C LEU A 4 -4.75 -1.39 0.68
N PHE A 5 -4.07 -2.52 0.87
CA PHE A 5 -2.93 -2.58 1.78
C PHE A 5 -1.69 -2.00 1.13
N ASP A 6 -1.04 -1.08 1.84
CA ASP A 6 0.32 -0.67 1.54
C ASP A 6 1.30 -1.85 1.74
N THR A 7 2.43 -1.80 1.06
CA THR A 7 3.43 -2.87 1.10
C THR A 7 3.90 -3.19 2.51
N ASN A 8 4.09 -2.17 3.36
CA ASN A 8 4.50 -2.38 4.75
C ASN A 8 3.44 -3.14 5.55
N ILE A 9 2.16 -2.87 5.32
CA ILE A 9 1.07 -3.56 6.02
C ILE A 9 1.02 -5.03 5.64
N ILE A 10 1.12 -5.36 4.35
CA ILE A 10 1.11 -6.76 3.91
C ILE A 10 2.36 -7.49 4.42
N SER A 11 3.51 -6.83 4.46
CA SER A 11 4.73 -7.41 5.00
C SER A 11 4.60 -7.71 6.50
N ASP A 12 4.06 -6.78 7.27
CA ASP A 12 3.83 -6.95 8.71
C ASP A 12 2.78 -8.03 9.00
N LEU A 13 1.80 -8.19 8.15
CA LEU A 13 0.79 -9.24 8.27
C LEU A 13 1.42 -10.65 8.17
N TYR A 14 2.45 -10.80 7.34
CA TYR A 14 3.15 -12.08 7.13
C TYR A 14 4.38 -12.26 8.01
N ASP A 15 4.73 -11.27 8.83
CA ASP A 15 5.87 -11.32 9.76
C ASP A 15 5.39 -11.35 11.20
N THR A 16 5.35 -12.56 11.79
CA THR A 16 4.91 -12.74 13.18
C THR A 16 5.81 -12.07 14.20
N SER A 17 7.04 -11.70 13.82
CA SER A 17 7.97 -10.97 14.69
C SER A 17 7.78 -9.46 14.63
N SER A 18 6.99 -8.96 13.69
CA SER A 18 6.69 -7.53 13.61
C SER A 18 5.89 -7.06 14.81
N LYS A 19 6.24 -5.88 15.33
CA LYS A 19 5.50 -5.22 16.42
C LYS A 19 4.06 -4.88 16.02
N GLN A 20 3.80 -4.76 14.72
CA GLN A 20 2.49 -4.38 14.20
C GLN A 20 1.59 -5.58 13.90
N HIS A 21 2.16 -6.79 13.89
CA HIS A 21 1.48 -8.00 13.43
C HIS A 21 0.15 -8.24 14.15
N LEU A 22 0.15 -8.22 15.48
CA LEU A 22 -1.06 -8.51 16.28
C LEU A 22 -2.17 -7.51 16.03
N SER A 23 -1.82 -6.22 15.99
CA SER A 23 -2.80 -5.15 15.75
C SER A 23 -3.45 -5.30 14.37
N ILE A 24 -2.66 -5.61 13.35
CA ILE A 24 -3.16 -5.82 11.98
C ILE A 24 -4.07 -7.06 11.94
N ILE A 25 -3.66 -8.17 12.57
CA ILE A 25 -4.45 -9.41 12.63
C ILE A 25 -5.79 -9.18 13.33
N GLU A 26 -5.81 -8.47 14.44
CA GLU A 26 -7.05 -8.17 15.17
C GLU A 26 -8.03 -7.38 14.29
N LYS A 27 -7.52 -6.36 13.61
CA LYS A 27 -8.35 -5.57 12.70
C LYS A 27 -8.85 -6.40 11.51
N PHE A 28 -7.96 -7.22 10.94
CA PHE A 28 -8.30 -8.14 9.85
C PHE A 28 -9.44 -9.07 10.25
N LYS A 29 -9.37 -9.66 11.44
CA LYS A 29 -10.40 -10.57 11.96
C LYS A 29 -11.74 -9.88 12.25
N SER A 30 -11.72 -8.58 12.47
CA SER A 30 -12.93 -7.79 12.76
C SER A 30 -13.73 -7.39 11.52
N LEU A 31 -13.20 -7.64 10.32
CA LEU A 31 -13.84 -7.24 9.09
C LEU A 31 -15.15 -8.00 8.85
N ALA A 32 -16.10 -7.31 8.22
CA ALA A 32 -17.34 -7.93 7.78
C ALA A 32 -17.09 -8.83 6.55
N SER A 33 -17.97 -9.80 6.31
CA SER A 33 -17.86 -10.69 5.15
C SER A 33 -17.99 -9.95 3.81
N SER A 34 -18.58 -8.76 3.82
CA SER A 34 -18.71 -7.90 2.64
C SER A 34 -17.48 -7.05 2.37
N ASP A 35 -16.55 -6.97 3.33
CA ASP A 35 -15.32 -6.19 3.17
C ASP A 35 -14.34 -6.97 2.29
N THR A 36 -13.62 -6.26 1.43
CA THR A 36 -12.61 -6.84 0.55
C THR A 36 -11.25 -6.22 0.81
N ILE A 37 -10.20 -7.00 0.60
CA ILE A 37 -8.83 -6.52 0.71
C ILE A 37 -8.11 -6.80 -0.59
N ALA A 38 -7.50 -5.76 -1.13
CA ALA A 38 -6.65 -5.83 -2.31
C ALA A 38 -5.22 -5.36 -1.97
N ILE A 39 -4.28 -5.80 -2.78
CA ILE A 39 -2.96 -5.16 -2.88
C ILE A 39 -2.78 -4.65 -4.31
N SER A 40 -1.98 -3.62 -4.48
CA SER A 40 -1.66 -3.12 -5.81
C SER A 40 -0.72 -4.09 -6.54
N ILE A 41 -0.82 -4.13 -7.87
CA ILE A 41 0.20 -4.79 -8.70
C ILE A 41 1.60 -4.22 -8.39
N LEU A 42 1.71 -2.95 -8.02
CA LEU A 42 2.98 -2.34 -7.61
C LEU A 42 3.56 -3.00 -6.36
N THR A 43 2.71 -3.37 -5.41
CA THR A 43 3.14 -4.11 -4.21
C THR A 43 3.72 -5.47 -4.58
N LEU A 44 3.13 -6.16 -5.56
CA LEU A 44 3.73 -7.42 -6.06
C LEU A 44 5.11 -7.20 -6.67
N TYR A 45 5.31 -6.12 -7.41
CA TYR A 45 6.63 -5.77 -7.94
C TYR A 45 7.65 -5.58 -6.81
N GLU A 46 7.26 -4.87 -5.75
CA GLU A 46 8.14 -4.67 -4.60
C GLU A 46 8.46 -5.97 -3.85
N LEU A 47 7.46 -6.84 -3.68
CA LEU A 47 7.64 -8.14 -3.05
C LEU A 47 8.55 -9.06 -3.88
N GLU A 48 8.40 -9.08 -5.19
CA GLU A 48 9.27 -9.85 -6.08
C GLU A 48 10.71 -9.32 -6.06
N TYR A 49 10.89 -8.01 -5.97
CA TYR A 49 12.21 -7.41 -5.79
C TYR A 49 12.83 -7.80 -4.45
N ALA A 50 12.06 -7.77 -3.37
CA ALA A 50 12.52 -8.23 -2.06
C ALA A 50 12.94 -9.71 -2.10
N TYR A 51 12.17 -10.56 -2.79
CA TYR A 51 12.54 -11.95 -3.01
C TYR A 51 13.88 -12.08 -3.76
N GLY A 52 14.04 -11.30 -4.84
CA GLY A 52 15.28 -11.33 -5.64
C GLY A 52 16.52 -10.97 -4.81
N ASN A 53 16.37 -10.04 -3.86
CA ASN A 53 17.47 -9.58 -2.98
C ASN A 53 17.64 -10.41 -1.72
N ALA A 54 16.74 -11.33 -1.42
CA ALA A 54 16.77 -12.06 -0.17
C ALA A 54 17.94 -13.05 -0.11
N PRO A 55 18.52 -13.28 1.10
CA PRO A 55 19.46 -14.39 1.28
C PRO A 55 18.78 -15.73 1.03
N SER A 56 19.58 -16.72 0.62
CA SER A 56 19.07 -18.05 0.20
C SER A 56 18.19 -18.72 1.26
N ASP A 57 18.51 -18.55 2.54
CA ASP A 57 17.74 -19.13 3.64
C ASP A 57 16.34 -18.53 3.82
N LYS A 58 16.09 -17.33 3.30
CA LYS A 58 14.80 -16.65 3.38
C LYS A 58 13.95 -16.75 2.12
N LYS A 59 14.54 -17.20 1.01
CA LYS A 59 13.82 -17.23 -0.28
C LYS A 59 12.60 -18.13 -0.27
N ILE A 60 12.67 -19.29 0.38
CA ILE A 60 11.55 -20.23 0.43
C ILE A 60 10.36 -19.62 1.16
N ILE A 61 10.59 -18.98 2.30
CA ILE A 61 9.53 -18.33 3.08
C ILE A 61 8.90 -17.19 2.29
N LEU A 62 9.73 -16.34 1.67
CA LEU A 62 9.23 -15.22 0.87
C LEU A 62 8.43 -15.69 -0.34
N ARG A 63 8.90 -16.73 -1.04
CA ARG A 63 8.15 -17.29 -2.17
C ARG A 63 6.79 -17.83 -1.73
N ASN A 64 6.75 -18.55 -0.62
CA ASN A 64 5.50 -19.06 -0.06
C ASN A 64 4.55 -17.93 0.33
N ASN A 65 5.05 -16.86 0.93
CA ASN A 65 4.25 -15.70 1.29
C ASN A 65 3.67 -15.02 0.05
N ILE A 66 4.49 -14.79 -0.98
CA ILE A 66 4.02 -14.16 -2.22
C ILE A 66 2.94 -15.01 -2.88
N ASN A 67 3.14 -16.33 -2.95
CA ASN A 67 2.14 -17.23 -3.53
C ASN A 67 0.84 -17.23 -2.73
N HIS A 68 0.92 -17.19 -1.40
CA HIS A 68 -0.26 -17.09 -0.54
C HIS A 68 -1.01 -15.77 -0.74
N ILE A 69 -0.28 -14.67 -0.88
CA ILE A 69 -0.87 -13.35 -1.16
C ILE A 69 -1.63 -13.38 -2.48
N LYS A 70 -1.02 -13.89 -3.54
CA LYS A 70 -1.68 -13.99 -4.85
C LYS A 70 -2.95 -14.84 -4.83
N ALA A 71 -2.97 -15.87 -4.00
CA ALA A 71 -4.10 -16.79 -3.88
C ALA A 71 -5.26 -16.23 -3.05
N ASN A 72 -4.99 -15.31 -2.10
CA ASN A 72 -5.94 -14.91 -1.08
C ASN A 72 -6.36 -13.45 -1.11
N PHE A 73 -5.63 -12.59 -1.83
CA PHE A 73 -5.94 -11.17 -1.93
C PHE A 73 -6.29 -10.80 -3.37
N ASP A 74 -7.19 -9.84 -3.53
CA ASP A 74 -7.43 -9.24 -4.83
C ASP A 74 -6.21 -8.43 -5.26
N ILE A 75 -5.90 -8.45 -6.54
CA ILE A 75 -4.78 -7.68 -7.10
C ILE A 75 -5.35 -6.50 -7.89
N ALA A 76 -5.13 -5.30 -7.37
CA ALA A 76 -5.57 -4.08 -8.04
C ALA A 76 -4.60 -3.70 -9.15
N SER A 77 -5.10 -3.60 -10.37
CA SER A 77 -4.32 -3.18 -11.54
C SER A 77 -4.25 -1.65 -11.63
N LEU A 78 -3.32 -1.16 -12.44
CA LEU A 78 -3.24 0.25 -12.78
C LEU A 78 -4.24 0.58 -13.88
N SER A 79 -4.80 1.78 -13.87
CA SER A 79 -5.81 2.21 -14.84
C SER A 79 -5.43 3.55 -15.50
N ILE A 80 -6.09 3.85 -16.62
CA ILE A 80 -5.94 5.13 -17.29
C ILE A 80 -6.38 6.27 -16.38
N THR A 81 -7.50 6.10 -15.68
CA THR A 81 -8.03 7.10 -14.75
C THR A 81 -7.04 7.37 -13.60
N SER A 82 -6.43 6.33 -13.04
CA SER A 82 -5.42 6.51 -11.99
C SER A 82 -4.17 7.21 -12.52
N ALA A 83 -3.79 6.99 -13.77
CA ALA A 83 -2.66 7.66 -14.39
C ALA A 83 -2.87 9.17 -14.49
N GLU A 84 -4.06 9.60 -14.93
CA GLU A 84 -4.42 11.01 -14.99
C GLU A 84 -4.38 11.66 -13.61
N LEU A 85 -4.96 10.99 -12.63
CA LEU A 85 -4.98 11.47 -11.24
C LEU A 85 -3.59 11.51 -10.62
N PHE A 86 -2.73 10.54 -10.95
CA PHE A 86 -1.33 10.55 -10.53
C PHE A 86 -0.62 11.82 -10.95
N GLY A 87 -0.80 12.26 -12.20
CA GLY A 87 -0.22 13.50 -12.68
C GLY A 87 -0.66 14.71 -11.86
N VAL A 88 -1.96 14.80 -11.56
CA VAL A 88 -2.52 15.87 -10.72
C VAL A 88 -1.93 15.84 -9.30
N LEU A 89 -1.98 14.69 -8.65
CA LEU A 89 -1.49 14.54 -7.27
C LEU A 89 0.00 14.81 -7.13
N LYS A 90 0.79 14.29 -8.07
CA LYS A 90 2.25 14.49 -8.03
C LYS A 90 2.61 15.96 -8.21
N LYS A 91 1.90 16.66 -9.09
CA LYS A 91 2.09 18.10 -9.29
C LYS A 91 1.70 18.90 -8.03
N GLN A 92 0.56 18.60 -7.44
CA GLN A 92 0.11 19.26 -6.20
C GLN A 92 1.09 19.01 -5.05
N PHE A 93 1.58 17.79 -4.91
CA PHE A 93 2.56 17.43 -3.88
C PHE A 93 3.86 18.18 -4.08
N LYS A 94 4.35 18.24 -5.30
CA LYS A 94 5.55 19.00 -5.67
C LYS A 94 5.41 20.48 -5.31
N ASP A 95 4.28 21.10 -5.65
CA ASP A 95 4.07 22.54 -5.48
C ASP A 95 3.83 22.92 -4.01
N SER A 96 3.21 22.04 -3.22
CA SER A 96 2.82 22.33 -1.83
C SER A 96 3.95 22.19 -0.83
N SER A 97 4.93 21.34 -1.11
CA SER A 97 5.84 20.85 -0.07
C SER A 97 7.21 21.48 -0.09
N MET A 98 7.54 22.29 -1.09
CA MET A 98 8.90 22.81 -1.31
C MET A 98 9.98 21.70 -1.25
N ILE A 99 9.61 20.51 -1.70
CA ILE A 99 10.42 19.29 -1.58
C ILE A 99 11.38 19.21 -2.76
N SER A 100 12.61 18.72 -2.53
CA SER A 100 13.59 18.46 -3.58
C SER A 100 13.08 17.39 -4.55
N ARG A 101 13.64 17.37 -5.77
CA ARG A 101 13.33 16.33 -6.77
C ARG A 101 13.53 14.92 -6.24
N GLU A 102 14.54 14.72 -5.39
CA GLU A 102 14.86 13.41 -4.81
C GLU A 102 13.75 12.91 -3.89
N ASN A 103 13.19 13.79 -3.05
CA ASN A 103 12.08 13.42 -2.17
C ASN A 103 10.79 13.13 -2.95
N ILE A 104 10.55 13.84 -4.05
CA ILE A 104 9.42 13.56 -4.93
C ILE A 104 9.56 12.16 -5.55
N LYS A 105 10.75 11.81 -6.04
CA LYS A 105 11.03 10.47 -6.59
C LYS A 105 10.81 9.37 -5.56
N LYS A 106 11.22 9.60 -4.32
CA LYS A 106 11.07 8.65 -3.22
C LYS A 106 9.61 8.26 -3.00
N HIS A 107 8.67 9.18 -3.22
CA HIS A 107 7.25 8.96 -2.98
C HIS A 107 6.45 8.63 -4.24
N THR A 108 7.10 8.34 -5.36
CA THR A 108 6.40 8.07 -6.63
C THR A 108 5.43 6.90 -6.52
N ILE A 109 5.86 5.79 -5.93
CA ILE A 109 5.00 4.60 -5.74
C ILE A 109 3.83 4.90 -4.80
N ASP A 110 4.08 5.63 -3.73
CA ASP A 110 3.03 6.01 -2.78
C ASP A 110 1.95 6.87 -3.45
N ILE A 111 2.37 7.81 -4.29
CA ILE A 111 1.43 8.65 -5.06
C ILE A 111 0.66 7.81 -6.09
N MET A 112 1.29 6.82 -6.70
CA MET A 112 0.59 5.87 -7.57
C MET A 112 -0.46 5.06 -6.80
N LEU A 113 -0.14 4.57 -5.61
CA LEU A 113 -1.09 3.87 -4.74
C LEU A 113 -2.27 4.76 -4.36
N ALA A 114 -2.00 6.01 -3.97
CA ALA A 114 -3.05 6.97 -3.63
C ALA A 114 -3.97 7.24 -4.83
N SER A 115 -3.40 7.37 -6.02
CA SER A 115 -4.17 7.59 -7.26
C SER A 115 -5.09 6.42 -7.56
N CYS A 116 -4.61 5.19 -7.40
CA CYS A 116 -5.43 3.98 -7.56
C CYS A 116 -6.55 3.93 -6.52
N ALA A 117 -6.23 4.24 -5.28
CA ALA A 117 -7.22 4.21 -4.20
C ALA A 117 -8.35 5.21 -4.43
N ILE A 118 -8.03 6.42 -4.88
CA ILE A 118 -9.04 7.43 -5.17
C ILE A 118 -9.89 7.01 -6.38
N SER A 119 -9.26 6.59 -7.47
CA SER A 119 -9.97 6.26 -8.71
C SER A 119 -10.87 5.03 -8.57
N ASP A 120 -10.49 4.07 -7.75
CA ASP A 120 -11.19 2.79 -7.59
C ASP A 120 -11.93 2.65 -6.26
N ASN A 121 -12.02 3.73 -5.48
CA ASN A 121 -12.72 3.79 -4.19
C ASN A 121 -12.20 2.79 -3.14
N TYR A 122 -10.89 2.68 -3.03
CA TYR A 122 -10.25 1.95 -1.93
C TYR A 122 -9.97 2.85 -0.73
N ILE A 123 -9.98 2.26 0.45
CA ILE A 123 -9.40 2.83 1.65
C ILE A 123 -7.96 2.31 1.75
N ILE A 124 -6.97 3.20 1.72
CA ILE A 124 -5.58 2.78 1.93
C ILE A 124 -5.37 2.44 3.40
N VAL A 125 -4.80 1.27 3.65
CA VAL A 125 -4.35 0.88 4.98
C VAL A 125 -2.84 1.05 5.03
N SER A 126 -2.39 1.99 5.83
CA SER A 126 -0.96 2.33 5.98
C SER A 126 -0.72 3.09 7.28
N ASN A 127 0.50 3.03 7.79
CA ASN A 127 0.97 3.89 8.86
C ASN A 127 1.99 4.92 8.38
N ASP A 128 2.23 5.01 7.08
CA ASP A 128 3.15 5.97 6.51
C ASP A 128 2.52 7.36 6.42
N LYS A 129 3.25 8.35 6.93
CA LYS A 129 2.81 9.75 6.98
C LYS A 129 2.59 10.39 5.62
N ILE A 130 3.19 9.83 4.56
CA ILE A 130 2.99 10.37 3.20
C ILE A 130 1.50 10.37 2.81
N PHE A 131 0.75 9.35 3.20
CA PHE A 131 -0.67 9.27 2.84
C PHE A 131 -1.50 10.34 3.56
N SER A 132 -1.17 10.67 4.81
CA SER A 132 -1.80 11.80 5.49
C SER A 132 -1.51 13.13 4.81
N ALA A 133 -0.27 13.32 4.35
CA ALA A 133 0.11 14.52 3.60
C ALA A 133 -0.66 14.60 2.26
N LEU A 134 -0.80 13.48 1.56
CA LEU A 134 -1.58 13.43 0.31
C LEU A 134 -3.07 13.67 0.56
N GLN A 135 -3.62 13.16 1.66
CA GLN A 135 -5.01 13.39 2.04
C GLN A 135 -5.30 14.88 2.29
N ASN A 136 -4.35 15.61 2.88
CA ASN A 136 -4.47 17.05 3.08
C ASN A 136 -4.53 17.84 1.77
N LEU A 137 -3.91 17.32 0.71
CA LEU A 137 -3.94 17.91 -0.62
C LEU A 137 -5.15 17.48 -1.43
N TYR A 138 -5.63 16.26 -1.19
CA TYR A 138 -6.74 15.67 -1.93
C TYR A 138 -7.63 14.90 -0.95
N ASN A 139 -8.68 15.54 -0.47
CA ASN A 139 -9.53 15.03 0.62
C ASN A 139 -10.39 13.82 0.23
N GLU A 140 -10.44 13.44 -1.04
CA GLU A 140 -11.11 12.22 -1.49
C GLU A 140 -10.32 10.95 -1.15
N LEU A 141 -9.04 11.07 -0.77
CA LEU A 141 -8.25 9.95 -0.31
C LEU A 141 -8.70 9.52 1.09
N ASN A 142 -9.10 8.26 1.21
CA ASN A 142 -9.47 7.64 2.49
C ASN A 142 -8.32 6.76 2.98
N ILE A 143 -7.95 6.91 4.24
CA ILE A 143 -6.87 6.14 4.86
C ILE A 143 -7.29 5.63 6.23
N GLU A 144 -6.79 4.45 6.57
CA GLU A 144 -6.87 3.90 7.93
C GLU A 144 -5.50 3.41 8.38
N ASN A 145 -5.24 3.51 9.66
CA ASN A 145 -4.03 2.94 10.27
C ASN A 145 -4.42 1.76 11.15
N TRP A 146 -3.95 0.56 10.79
CA TRP A 146 -4.23 -0.67 11.52
C TRP A 146 -3.09 -1.10 12.44
N THR A 147 -2.07 -0.26 12.61
CA THR A 147 -0.85 -0.64 13.35
C THR A 147 -0.90 -0.33 14.84
N GLY A 148 -1.93 0.27 15.34
CA GLY A 148 -2.03 0.61 16.78
C GLY A 148 -1.21 1.82 17.23
N HIS A 149 -0.60 2.55 16.32
CA HIS A 149 0.19 3.77 16.61
C HIS A 149 -0.31 4.97 15.82
#